data_b2fd714786afdeafe6a4ec676f581173
#
_entry.id   b2fd714786afdeafe6a4ec676f581173
#
_cell.length_a   1.000
_cell.length_b   1.000
_cell.length_c   1.000
_cell.angle_alpha   90.00
_cell.angle_beta   90.00
_cell.angle_gamma   90.00
#
_symmetry.space_group_name_H-M   'P 1'
#
loop_
_entity.id
_entity.type
_entity.pdbx_description
1 polymer ?
#
loop_
_entity_poly.entity_id
_entity_poly.type
_entity_poly.pdbx_seq_one_letter_code
_entity_poly.pdbx_strand_id
1 'polypeptide(L)'
;MHTSTVIRLSAGAFLCGGLWLAYTQVQQPAKLDLVKIKDDLYVIHNDYVPGNSTALITNEGVVLVDDKFDVDHNNILAELKKVTSQPIKYVINTHHHADHSGGNAKMQALNVQVVASQEARENMVEGKQPGLPSVTFEHHATVYLGGKNVELYHFGRAHTNGDAVALFPADRTLAAGDMFTFGDATPELIDYAGGGSAKEWTKTLDGALQLDFDAVVPGHGVVTNKQEMRKFRDSTLTLNSRIHQMLVQKKSRDDIAKMLKAEFHWEQLHLDRGLDGAMAELQ
;
A
#
# COMPACT_ATOMS: atom_id res chain seq x y z
N MET A 1 -36.39 4.60 37.58
CA MET A 1 -35.81 3.28 37.54
C MET A 1 -35.90 2.77 36.09
N HIS A 2 -34.84 2.93 35.30
CA HIS A 2 -34.77 2.38 33.94
C HIS A 2 -33.58 1.41 33.90
N THR A 3 -33.93 0.15 33.79
CA THR A 3 -32.95 -0.97 33.66
C THR A 3 -32.52 -1.08 32.22
N SER A 4 -31.24 -0.80 31.95
CA SER A 4 -30.60 -1.02 30.64
C SER A 4 -30.15 -2.48 30.54
N THR A 5 -30.76 -3.21 29.62
CA THR A 5 -30.39 -4.59 29.30
C THR A 5 -29.16 -4.57 28.38
N VAL A 6 -28.02 -5.07 28.86
CA VAL A 6 -26.79 -5.28 28.06
C VAL A 6 -26.94 -6.64 27.38
N ILE A 7 -27.04 -6.63 26.06
CA ILE A 7 -26.99 -7.85 25.23
C ILE A 7 -25.51 -8.17 24.96
N ARG A 8 -25.03 -9.26 25.57
CA ARG A 8 -23.73 -9.87 25.22
C ARG A 8 -23.95 -10.78 24.01
N LEU A 9 -23.35 -10.41 22.87
CA LEU A 9 -23.25 -11.30 21.71
C LEU A 9 -21.97 -12.13 21.82
N SER A 10 -22.17 -13.44 21.91
CA SER A 10 -21.12 -14.48 21.91
C SER A 10 -20.53 -14.63 20.51
N ALA A 11 -19.20 -14.66 20.45
CA ALA A 11 -18.45 -14.95 19.22
C ALA A 11 -18.63 -16.44 18.82
N GLY A 12 -19.23 -16.65 17.66
CA GLY A 12 -19.28 -17.94 16.99
C GLY A 12 -18.36 -17.93 15.77
N ALA A 13 -17.55 -18.96 15.61
CA ALA A 13 -16.60 -19.19 14.55
C ALA A 13 -17.21 -19.09 13.16
N PHE A 14 -16.53 -18.39 12.25
CA PHE A 14 -16.79 -18.48 10.81
C PHE A 14 -15.52 -18.69 10.01
N LEU A 15 -15.57 -19.74 9.22
CA LEU A 15 -14.65 -20.23 8.22
C LEU A 15 -14.52 -19.25 7.03
N CYS A 16 -13.37 -19.35 6.38
CA CYS A 16 -12.94 -18.82 5.10
C CYS A 16 -14.02 -18.22 4.19
N GLY A 17 -13.95 -16.89 3.99
CA GLY A 17 -14.78 -16.20 3.01
C GLY A 17 -14.90 -14.71 3.30
N GLY A 18 -13.99 -13.91 2.76
CA GLY A 18 -14.24 -12.49 2.55
C GLY A 18 -14.25 -11.59 3.76
N LEU A 19 -13.13 -10.98 4.07
CA LEU A 19 -12.97 -9.83 4.99
C LEU A 19 -13.73 -8.55 4.56
N TRP A 20 -14.65 -8.66 3.61
CA TRP A 20 -15.52 -7.57 3.16
C TRP A 20 -16.72 -7.32 4.10
N LEU A 21 -17.10 -8.26 4.96
CA LEU A 21 -18.32 -8.17 5.78
C LEU A 21 -18.13 -7.57 7.17
N ALA A 22 -16.91 -7.24 7.58
CA ALA A 22 -16.66 -6.65 8.89
C ALA A 22 -16.61 -5.10 8.92
N TYR A 23 -16.70 -4.43 7.78
CA TYR A 23 -16.68 -2.96 7.67
C TYR A 23 -18.04 -2.36 7.31
N THR A 24 -19.09 -2.69 8.02
CA THR A 24 -20.38 -1.97 7.93
C THR A 24 -20.50 -0.79 8.91
N GLN A 25 -19.42 -0.33 9.51
CA GLN A 25 -19.39 1.06 9.97
C GLN A 25 -19.24 1.94 8.73
N VAL A 26 -20.15 2.91 8.57
CA VAL A 26 -20.01 3.95 7.54
C VAL A 26 -18.65 4.61 7.76
N GLN A 27 -17.67 4.22 6.96
CA GLN A 27 -16.32 4.77 7.06
C GLN A 27 -16.42 6.26 6.77
N GLN A 28 -15.98 7.08 7.72
CA GLN A 28 -15.95 8.52 7.49
C GLN A 28 -14.74 8.85 6.62
N PRO A 29 -14.88 9.81 5.68
CA PRO A 29 -13.74 10.26 4.88
C PRO A 29 -12.61 10.76 5.78
N ALA A 30 -11.38 10.42 5.43
CA ALA A 30 -10.19 10.90 6.13
C ALA A 30 -10.04 12.42 6.01
N LYS A 31 -9.48 13.05 7.03
CA LYS A 31 -8.96 14.41 6.90
C LYS A 31 -7.68 14.33 6.08
N LEU A 32 -7.67 15.01 4.94
CA LEU A 32 -6.56 15.00 3.99
C LEU A 32 -5.85 16.35 4.02
N ASP A 33 -4.53 16.32 3.87
CA ASP A 33 -3.67 17.47 3.74
C ASP A 33 -2.85 17.34 2.44
N LEU A 34 -2.75 18.43 1.67
CA LEU A 34 -1.96 18.47 0.45
C LEU A 34 -0.56 18.99 0.75
N VAL A 35 0.44 18.13 0.59
CA VAL A 35 1.85 18.44 0.85
C VAL A 35 2.60 18.56 -0.47
N LYS A 36 3.25 19.71 -0.72
CA LYS A 36 4.08 19.92 -1.89
C LYS A 36 5.44 19.25 -1.72
N ILE A 37 5.84 18.36 -2.65
CA ILE A 37 7.16 17.71 -2.67
C ILE A 37 8.11 18.46 -3.62
N LYS A 38 7.65 18.72 -4.83
CA LYS A 38 8.36 19.44 -5.89
C LYS A 38 7.39 20.42 -6.57
N ASP A 39 7.84 21.13 -7.60
CA ASP A 39 7.01 22.19 -8.22
C ASP A 39 5.65 21.70 -8.69
N ASP A 40 5.58 20.53 -9.29
CA ASP A 40 4.36 19.95 -9.85
C ASP A 40 3.98 18.61 -9.20
N LEU A 41 4.69 18.18 -8.15
CA LEU A 41 4.49 16.92 -7.45
C LEU A 41 4.02 17.15 -6.02
N TYR A 42 2.89 16.54 -5.67
CA TYR A 42 2.23 16.68 -4.38
C TYR A 42 1.90 15.30 -3.79
N VAL A 43 1.78 15.24 -2.46
CA VAL A 43 1.19 14.10 -1.74
C VAL A 43 -0.08 14.54 -1.06
N ILE A 44 -1.14 13.78 -1.24
CA ILE A 44 -2.36 13.87 -0.45
C ILE A 44 -2.18 12.94 0.73
N HIS A 45 -1.85 13.53 1.86
CA HIS A 45 -1.45 12.86 3.09
C HIS A 45 -2.57 12.86 4.13
N ASN A 46 -2.51 11.94 5.09
CA ASN A 46 -3.33 11.86 6.29
C ASN A 46 -2.51 11.21 7.40
N ASP A 47 -3.06 11.04 8.59
CA ASP A 47 -2.28 10.54 9.74
C ASP A 47 -1.63 9.19 9.46
N TYR A 48 -2.38 8.16 9.05
CA TYR A 48 -1.80 6.87 8.70
C TYR A 48 -2.64 6.11 7.66
N VAL A 49 -3.88 5.79 7.94
CA VAL A 49 -4.83 5.11 7.03
C VAL A 49 -5.91 6.10 6.61
N PRO A 50 -6.28 6.17 5.33
CA PRO A 50 -5.81 5.38 4.17
C PRO A 50 -4.37 5.71 3.75
N GLY A 51 -3.83 4.89 2.83
CA GLY A 51 -2.51 5.09 2.25
C GLY A 51 -2.33 6.45 1.57
N ASN A 52 -1.10 6.86 1.32
CA ASN A 52 -0.77 8.11 0.61
C ASN A 52 -1.23 8.06 -0.85
N SER A 53 -1.64 9.23 -1.38
CA SER A 53 -1.80 9.41 -2.83
C SER A 53 -0.80 10.42 -3.34
N THR A 54 -0.11 10.12 -4.45
CA THR A 54 0.87 11.03 -5.06
C THR A 54 0.32 11.62 -6.36
N ALA A 55 0.31 12.93 -6.51
CA ALA A 55 -0.26 13.62 -7.66
C ALA A 55 0.81 14.39 -8.44
N LEU A 56 1.03 14.01 -9.71
CA LEU A 56 1.82 14.75 -10.68
C LEU A 56 0.88 15.64 -11.51
N ILE A 57 1.08 16.95 -11.43
CA ILE A 57 0.30 17.95 -12.18
C ILE A 57 1.02 18.24 -13.50
N THR A 58 0.26 18.21 -14.60
CA THR A 58 0.74 18.57 -15.92
C THR A 58 -0.20 19.59 -16.57
N ASN A 59 0.18 20.14 -17.72
CA ASN A 59 -0.68 21.05 -18.49
C ASN A 59 -1.84 20.32 -19.23
N GLU A 60 -1.83 18.98 -19.27
CA GLU A 60 -2.88 18.18 -19.93
C GLU A 60 -3.75 17.38 -18.96
N GLY A 61 -3.40 17.36 -17.67
CA GLY A 61 -4.10 16.61 -16.65
C GLY A 61 -3.23 16.22 -15.47
N VAL A 62 -3.79 15.41 -14.59
CA VAL A 62 -3.12 14.88 -13.39
C VAL A 62 -2.92 13.38 -13.54
N VAL A 63 -1.74 12.89 -13.18
CA VAL A 63 -1.48 11.47 -12.89
C VAL A 63 -1.51 11.30 -11.38
N LEU A 64 -2.40 10.45 -10.88
CA LEU A 64 -2.55 10.14 -9.46
C LEU A 64 -2.03 8.72 -9.20
N VAL A 65 -1.15 8.53 -8.23
CA VAL A 65 -0.74 7.21 -7.73
C VAL A 65 -1.49 6.95 -6.46
N ASP A 66 -2.31 5.91 -6.44
CA ASP A 66 -3.28 5.50 -5.44
C ASP A 66 -4.40 6.52 -5.19
N ASP A 67 -5.60 6.04 -4.91
CA ASP A 67 -6.81 6.86 -4.78
C ASP A 67 -7.62 6.59 -3.50
N LYS A 68 -6.95 6.01 -2.50
CA LYS A 68 -7.47 5.80 -1.15
C LYS A 68 -8.75 4.94 -1.13
N PHE A 69 -9.54 5.05 -0.06
CA PHE A 69 -10.87 4.43 0.00
C PHE A 69 -11.89 5.16 -0.88
N ASP A 70 -12.93 4.46 -1.25
CA ASP A 70 -14.07 5.03 -2.01
C ASP A 70 -14.68 6.28 -1.34
N VAL A 71 -14.76 6.30 -0.02
CA VAL A 71 -15.30 7.44 0.75
C VAL A 71 -14.44 8.69 0.66
N ASP A 72 -13.14 8.58 0.37
CA ASP A 72 -12.19 9.70 0.31
C ASP A 72 -12.18 10.43 -1.03
N HIS A 73 -12.83 9.89 -2.05
CA HIS A 73 -12.83 10.40 -3.42
C HIS A 73 -13.08 11.92 -3.51
N ASN A 74 -14.13 12.41 -2.85
CA ASN A 74 -14.47 13.84 -2.90
C ASN A 74 -13.43 14.71 -2.22
N ASN A 75 -12.80 14.22 -1.14
CA ASN A 75 -11.73 14.91 -0.44
C ASN A 75 -10.47 14.98 -1.30
N ILE A 76 -10.10 13.91 -2.02
CA ILE A 76 -9.00 13.92 -3.00
C ILE A 76 -9.24 15.01 -4.06
N LEU A 77 -10.43 15.04 -4.66
CA LEU A 77 -10.77 16.08 -5.66
C LEU A 77 -10.72 17.49 -5.08
N ALA A 78 -11.16 17.67 -3.83
CA ALA A 78 -11.11 18.97 -3.15
C ALA A 78 -9.67 19.43 -2.88
N GLU A 79 -8.78 18.51 -2.46
CA GLU A 79 -7.36 18.85 -2.27
C GLU A 79 -6.68 19.23 -3.59
N LEU A 80 -6.89 18.47 -4.66
CA LEU A 80 -6.31 18.77 -5.97
C LEU A 80 -6.79 20.11 -6.53
N LYS A 81 -8.07 20.48 -6.32
CA LYS A 81 -8.60 21.79 -6.76
C LYS A 81 -7.91 22.99 -6.14
N LYS A 82 -7.18 22.84 -5.04
CA LYS A 82 -6.41 23.94 -4.43
C LYS A 82 -5.19 24.34 -5.27
N VAL A 83 -4.69 23.45 -6.13
CA VAL A 83 -3.44 23.64 -6.88
C VAL A 83 -3.59 23.49 -8.39
N THR A 84 -4.69 22.92 -8.89
CA THR A 84 -4.94 22.77 -10.32
C THR A 84 -6.41 22.72 -10.66
N SER A 85 -6.74 23.17 -11.87
CA SER A 85 -8.05 22.96 -12.52
C SER A 85 -8.05 21.79 -13.50
N GLN A 86 -6.91 21.14 -13.69
CA GLN A 86 -6.75 20.05 -14.64
C GLN A 86 -7.47 18.78 -14.13
N PRO A 87 -8.12 18.00 -15.02
CA PRO A 87 -8.76 16.75 -14.64
C PRO A 87 -7.72 15.66 -14.37
N ILE A 88 -8.06 14.71 -13.50
CA ILE A 88 -7.30 13.45 -13.37
C ILE A 88 -7.48 12.67 -14.67
N LYS A 89 -6.40 12.18 -15.25
CA LYS A 89 -6.38 11.36 -16.47
C LYS A 89 -6.03 9.91 -16.20
N TYR A 90 -5.14 9.69 -15.24
CA TYR A 90 -4.68 8.35 -14.86
C TYR A 90 -4.73 8.21 -13.34
N VAL A 91 -5.18 7.04 -12.88
CA VAL A 91 -4.88 6.49 -11.56
C VAL A 91 -3.96 5.30 -11.77
N ILE A 92 -2.88 5.25 -11.03
CA ILE A 92 -1.94 4.14 -10.98
C ILE A 92 -2.07 3.52 -9.60
N ASN A 93 -2.48 2.25 -9.50
CA ASN A 93 -2.51 1.59 -8.19
C ASN A 93 -1.19 0.88 -7.95
N THR A 94 -0.60 1.11 -6.78
CA THR A 94 0.60 0.42 -6.32
C THR A 94 0.31 -1.05 -6.02
N HIS A 95 -0.86 -1.35 -5.46
CA HIS A 95 -1.35 -2.70 -5.18
C HIS A 95 -2.89 -2.71 -5.02
N HIS A 96 -3.45 -3.84 -4.64
CA HIS A 96 -4.91 -4.07 -4.67
C HIS A 96 -5.67 -3.67 -3.40
N HIS A 97 -5.01 -3.32 -2.30
CA HIS A 97 -5.72 -3.01 -1.05
C HIS A 97 -6.64 -1.79 -1.19
N ALA A 98 -7.79 -1.84 -0.52
CA ALA A 98 -8.86 -0.87 -0.71
C ALA A 98 -8.51 0.56 -0.26
N ASP A 99 -7.58 0.73 0.64
CA ASP A 99 -7.06 2.02 1.07
C ASP A 99 -6.04 2.65 0.11
N HIS A 100 -5.77 1.97 -1.01
CA HIS A 100 -4.96 2.42 -2.15
C HIS A 100 -5.74 2.44 -3.46
N SER A 101 -6.72 1.55 -3.63
CA SER A 101 -7.44 1.33 -4.89
C SER A 101 -8.97 1.44 -4.77
N GLY A 102 -9.48 1.79 -3.59
CA GLY A 102 -10.92 1.81 -3.32
C GLY A 102 -11.69 2.88 -4.10
N GLY A 103 -11.04 3.97 -4.50
CA GLY A 103 -11.61 5.06 -5.28
C GLY A 103 -11.79 4.76 -6.77
N ASN A 104 -11.19 3.67 -7.30
CA ASN A 104 -11.11 3.35 -8.73
C ASN A 104 -12.45 3.48 -9.48
N ALA A 105 -13.53 2.92 -8.93
CA ALA A 105 -14.84 2.96 -9.61
C ALA A 105 -15.36 4.39 -9.80
N LYS A 106 -15.15 5.27 -8.81
CA LYS A 106 -15.53 6.68 -8.89
C LYS A 106 -14.63 7.46 -9.86
N MET A 107 -13.34 7.12 -9.89
CA MET A 107 -12.41 7.70 -10.86
C MET A 107 -12.77 7.29 -12.28
N GLN A 108 -13.10 6.03 -12.53
CA GLN A 108 -13.56 5.56 -13.84
C GLN A 108 -14.86 6.23 -14.29
N ALA A 109 -15.79 6.53 -13.38
CA ALA A 109 -16.99 7.30 -13.67
C ALA A 109 -16.71 8.74 -14.18
N LEU A 110 -15.51 9.26 -13.91
CA LEU A 110 -14.99 10.52 -14.44
C LEU A 110 -14.15 10.33 -15.73
N ASN A 111 -14.19 9.13 -16.36
CA ASN A 111 -13.36 8.75 -17.50
C ASN A 111 -11.84 8.75 -17.20
N VAL A 112 -11.44 8.49 -15.98
CA VAL A 112 -10.05 8.30 -15.59
C VAL A 112 -9.63 6.86 -15.95
N GLN A 113 -8.44 6.71 -16.53
CA GLN A 113 -7.88 5.40 -16.83
C GLN A 113 -7.13 4.85 -15.60
N VAL A 114 -7.49 3.64 -15.19
CA VAL A 114 -6.84 2.95 -14.08
C VAL A 114 -5.80 1.97 -14.60
N VAL A 115 -4.60 2.03 -14.05
CA VAL A 115 -3.41 1.23 -14.41
C VAL A 115 -2.90 0.52 -13.17
N ALA A 116 -2.53 -0.77 -13.27
CA ALA A 116 -1.90 -1.52 -12.18
C ALA A 116 -1.02 -2.65 -12.73
N SER A 117 -0.28 -3.34 -11.85
CA SER A 117 0.35 -4.61 -12.23
C SER A 117 -0.72 -5.65 -12.58
N GLN A 118 -0.33 -6.66 -13.37
CA GLN A 118 -1.23 -7.75 -13.73
C GLN A 118 -1.74 -8.48 -12.47
N GLU A 119 -0.84 -8.76 -11.53
CA GLU A 119 -1.12 -9.46 -10.28
C GLU A 119 -2.05 -8.66 -9.36
N ALA A 120 -1.87 -7.34 -9.26
CA ALA A 120 -2.78 -6.48 -8.49
C ALA A 120 -4.20 -6.54 -9.07
N ARG A 121 -4.35 -6.51 -10.40
CA ARG A 121 -5.65 -6.67 -11.06
C ARG A 121 -6.27 -8.04 -10.79
N GLU A 122 -5.48 -9.11 -10.80
CA GLU A 122 -5.95 -10.46 -10.51
C GLU A 122 -6.49 -10.57 -9.08
N ASN A 123 -5.78 -10.00 -8.10
CA ASN A 123 -6.27 -9.91 -6.72
C ASN A 123 -7.56 -9.09 -6.62
N MET A 124 -7.68 -7.98 -7.34
CA MET A 124 -8.93 -7.19 -7.38
C MET A 124 -10.09 -7.99 -7.96
N VAL A 125 -9.85 -8.81 -9.01
CA VAL A 125 -10.86 -9.69 -9.59
C VAL A 125 -11.29 -10.76 -8.59
N GLU A 126 -10.34 -11.42 -7.92
CA GLU A 126 -10.64 -12.43 -6.90
C GLU A 126 -11.42 -11.83 -5.73
N GLY A 127 -11.00 -10.66 -5.28
CA GLY A 127 -11.66 -9.86 -4.23
C GLY A 127 -12.98 -9.22 -4.66
N LYS A 128 -13.38 -9.37 -5.94
CA LYS A 128 -14.59 -8.74 -6.53
C LYS A 128 -14.65 -7.23 -6.29
N GLN A 129 -13.50 -6.58 -6.35
CA GLN A 129 -13.42 -5.13 -6.15
C GLN A 129 -14.05 -4.39 -7.33
N PRO A 130 -14.78 -3.28 -7.10
CA PRO A 130 -15.27 -2.44 -8.17
C PRO A 130 -14.12 -1.62 -8.79
N GLY A 131 -14.25 -1.23 -10.07
CA GLY A 131 -13.26 -0.34 -10.68
C GLY A 131 -11.97 -1.02 -11.09
N LEU A 132 -12.05 -2.21 -11.68
CA LEU A 132 -10.88 -2.97 -12.13
C LEU A 132 -10.00 -2.16 -13.09
N PRO A 133 -8.66 -2.21 -12.98
CA PRO A 133 -7.73 -1.58 -13.90
C PRO A 133 -8.01 -1.98 -15.35
N SER A 134 -8.06 -1.00 -16.26
CA SER A 134 -8.28 -1.22 -17.70
C SER A 134 -6.97 -1.43 -18.46
N VAL A 135 -5.85 -1.08 -17.86
CA VAL A 135 -4.49 -1.29 -18.38
C VAL A 135 -3.67 -2.00 -17.32
N THR A 136 -2.96 -3.04 -17.73
CA THR A 136 -2.03 -3.75 -16.85
C THR A 136 -0.64 -3.85 -17.46
N PHE A 137 0.35 -4.06 -16.61
CA PHE A 137 1.74 -4.35 -17.01
C PHE A 137 2.30 -5.47 -16.14
N GLU A 138 3.26 -6.23 -16.68
CA GLU A 138 3.91 -7.33 -15.96
C GLU A 138 5.14 -6.85 -15.17
N HIS A 139 6.03 -6.08 -15.79
CA HIS A 139 7.29 -5.68 -15.16
C HIS A 139 7.55 -4.18 -15.19
N HIS A 140 7.26 -3.54 -16.33
CA HIS A 140 7.52 -2.11 -16.53
C HIS A 140 6.51 -1.51 -17.49
N ALA A 141 6.11 -0.27 -17.20
CA ALA A 141 5.33 0.57 -18.11
C ALA A 141 5.71 2.04 -17.90
N THR A 142 5.39 2.88 -18.86
CA THR A 142 5.56 4.33 -18.72
C THR A 142 4.28 5.04 -19.13
N VAL A 143 3.81 5.93 -18.28
CA VAL A 143 2.68 6.83 -18.57
C VAL A 143 3.25 8.20 -18.96
N TYR A 144 2.88 8.68 -20.14
CA TYR A 144 3.25 10.01 -20.63
C TYR A 144 2.03 10.93 -20.61
N LEU A 145 2.18 12.13 -20.03
CA LEU A 145 1.14 13.14 -19.99
C LEU A 145 1.74 14.55 -19.89
N GLY A 146 1.32 15.45 -20.80
CA GLY A 146 1.73 16.86 -20.76
C GLY A 146 3.23 17.09 -20.77
N GLY A 147 3.98 16.32 -21.53
CA GLY A 147 5.43 16.41 -21.64
C GLY A 147 6.21 15.80 -20.46
N LYS A 148 5.53 15.18 -19.51
CA LYS A 148 6.12 14.47 -18.37
C LYS A 148 5.89 12.96 -18.48
N ASN A 149 6.65 12.17 -17.69
CA ASN A 149 6.49 10.73 -17.61
C ASN A 149 6.51 10.25 -16.15
N VAL A 150 5.79 9.16 -15.94
CA VAL A 150 5.81 8.35 -14.71
C VAL A 150 6.19 6.93 -15.11
N GLU A 151 7.25 6.41 -14.54
CA GLU A 151 7.75 5.07 -14.81
C GLU A 151 7.27 4.10 -13.73
N LEU A 152 6.64 3.02 -14.14
CA LEU A 152 6.04 2.01 -13.28
C LEU A 152 6.90 0.76 -13.29
N TYR A 153 7.19 0.21 -12.12
CA TYR A 153 7.99 -1.00 -11.99
C TYR A 153 7.34 -1.98 -11.03
N HIS A 154 7.26 -3.23 -11.44
CA HIS A 154 6.94 -4.38 -10.61
C HIS A 154 8.18 -5.27 -10.54
N PHE A 155 8.80 -5.36 -9.34
CA PHE A 155 10.05 -6.09 -9.13
C PHE A 155 9.83 -7.50 -8.57
N GLY A 156 8.59 -7.84 -8.20
CA GLY A 156 8.23 -9.10 -7.60
C GLY A 156 7.41 -8.92 -6.32
N ARG A 157 7.31 -10.00 -5.56
CA ARG A 157 6.47 -10.08 -4.35
C ARG A 157 7.12 -9.37 -3.17
N ALA A 158 6.30 -8.68 -2.38
CA ALA A 158 6.70 -8.08 -1.11
C ALA A 158 5.53 -8.09 -0.12
N HIS A 159 4.85 -6.94 0.11
CA HIS A 159 3.63 -6.82 0.89
C HIS A 159 2.49 -7.68 0.29
N THR A 160 2.33 -7.59 -1.03
CA THR A 160 1.48 -8.45 -1.86
C THR A 160 2.28 -9.04 -3.02
N ASN A 161 1.65 -9.83 -3.90
CA ASN A 161 2.30 -10.25 -5.14
C ASN A 161 2.21 -9.21 -6.27
N GLY A 162 1.36 -8.21 -6.12
CA GLY A 162 1.09 -7.19 -7.13
C GLY A 162 1.76 -5.84 -6.87
N ASP A 163 2.68 -5.76 -5.90
CA ASP A 163 3.30 -4.50 -5.50
C ASP A 163 4.08 -3.84 -6.65
N ALA A 164 3.72 -2.62 -6.96
CA ALA A 164 4.39 -1.79 -7.94
C ALA A 164 4.82 -0.45 -7.34
N VAL A 165 5.86 0.14 -7.89
CA VAL A 165 6.31 1.48 -7.55
C VAL A 165 6.17 2.41 -8.74
N ALA A 166 5.93 3.70 -8.49
CA ALA A 166 5.88 4.73 -9.50
C ALA A 166 7.03 5.72 -9.30
N LEU A 167 7.94 5.78 -10.26
CA LEU A 167 9.06 6.72 -10.28
C LEU A 167 8.65 7.96 -11.07
N PHE A 168 8.91 9.14 -10.51
CA PHE A 168 8.84 10.44 -11.15
C PHE A 168 10.27 10.90 -11.47
N PRO A 169 10.82 10.59 -12.66
CA PRO A 169 12.25 10.75 -12.93
C PRO A 169 12.70 12.21 -12.85
N ALA A 170 11.91 13.15 -13.38
CA ALA A 170 12.21 14.57 -13.35
C ALA A 170 12.28 15.14 -11.91
N ASP A 171 11.51 14.56 -11.00
CA ASP A 171 11.43 14.97 -9.59
C ASP A 171 12.30 14.13 -8.66
N ARG A 172 12.95 13.09 -9.19
CA ARG A 172 13.75 12.11 -8.44
C ARG A 172 12.99 11.60 -7.21
N THR A 173 11.70 11.27 -7.41
CA THR A 173 10.79 10.85 -6.34
C THR A 173 10.17 9.50 -6.68
N LEU A 174 10.10 8.60 -5.69
CA LEU A 174 9.48 7.29 -5.80
C LEU A 174 8.22 7.24 -4.94
N ALA A 175 7.06 6.88 -5.50
CA ALA A 175 5.90 6.42 -4.74
C ALA A 175 5.98 4.90 -4.60
N ALA A 176 6.11 4.42 -3.37
CA ALA A 176 6.50 3.03 -3.10
C ALA A 176 5.32 2.11 -2.75
N GLY A 177 4.12 2.67 -2.49
CA GLY A 177 3.03 1.89 -1.90
C GLY A 177 3.49 1.17 -0.63
N ASP A 178 2.83 0.09 -0.27
CA ASP A 178 3.12 -0.66 0.95
C ASP A 178 4.33 -1.60 0.84
N MET A 179 5.01 -1.61 -0.32
CA MET A 179 6.35 -2.17 -0.38
C MET A 179 7.28 -1.49 0.63
N PHE A 180 7.01 -0.23 0.96
CA PHE A 180 7.69 0.54 1.99
C PHE A 180 6.69 1.42 2.75
N THR A 181 6.63 1.28 4.09
CA THR A 181 5.92 2.15 5.02
C THR A 181 6.91 2.86 5.92
N PHE A 182 6.54 4.03 6.50
CA PHE A 182 7.46 4.83 7.30
C PHE A 182 6.75 5.51 8.49
N GLY A 183 7.38 5.46 9.66
CA GLY A 183 6.89 6.07 10.92
C GLY A 183 7.01 5.15 12.12
N ASP A 184 6.36 5.48 13.22
CA ASP A 184 6.52 4.79 14.52
C ASP A 184 5.91 3.37 14.55
N ALA A 185 5.03 3.05 13.63
CA ALA A 185 4.35 1.76 13.54
C ALA A 185 4.53 1.14 12.15
N THR A 186 5.75 0.82 11.78
CA THR A 186 6.10 0.31 10.46
C THR A 186 6.75 -1.07 10.45
N PRO A 187 6.22 -2.05 11.18
CA PRO A 187 6.62 -3.43 10.94
C PRO A 187 6.08 -3.88 9.58
N GLU A 188 6.79 -4.79 8.97
CA GLU A 188 6.40 -5.36 7.69
C GLU A 188 5.06 -6.12 7.83
N LEU A 189 4.01 -5.65 7.16
CA LEU A 189 2.73 -6.35 7.08
C LEU A 189 2.71 -7.21 5.81
N ILE A 190 2.89 -8.51 5.98
CA ILE A 190 2.92 -9.46 4.87
C ILE A 190 1.50 -9.97 4.62
N ASP A 191 0.93 -9.68 3.47
CA ASP A 191 -0.38 -10.20 3.07
C ASP A 191 -0.24 -11.48 2.23
N TYR A 192 -0.12 -12.63 2.91
CA TYR A 192 -0.04 -13.92 2.24
C TYR A 192 -1.31 -14.28 1.46
N ALA A 193 -2.47 -13.76 1.84
CA ALA A 193 -3.70 -13.98 1.09
C ALA A 193 -3.66 -13.26 -0.27
N GLY A 194 -3.08 -12.06 -0.31
CA GLY A 194 -2.78 -11.32 -1.54
C GLY A 194 -1.44 -11.71 -2.18
N GLY A 195 -0.88 -12.88 -1.83
CA GLY A 195 0.33 -13.43 -2.43
C GLY A 195 1.64 -12.77 -2.00
N GLY A 196 1.65 -12.02 -0.89
CA GLY A 196 2.87 -11.44 -0.30
C GLY A 196 3.94 -12.47 0.04
N SER A 197 5.17 -12.04 0.29
CA SER A 197 6.30 -12.94 0.60
C SER A 197 7.34 -12.26 1.48
N ALA A 198 7.54 -12.78 2.68
CA ALA A 198 8.64 -12.36 3.55
C ALA A 198 10.01 -12.61 2.87
N LYS A 199 10.14 -13.77 2.24
CA LYS A 199 11.40 -14.23 1.63
C LYS A 199 11.83 -13.37 0.44
N GLU A 200 10.89 -12.95 -0.40
CA GLU A 200 11.17 -12.19 -1.62
C GLU A 200 11.24 -10.67 -1.38
N TRP A 201 10.63 -10.16 -0.31
CA TRP A 201 10.48 -8.73 -0.06
C TRP A 201 11.80 -7.96 -0.13
N THR A 202 12.86 -8.47 0.49
CA THR A 202 14.18 -7.79 0.44
C THR A 202 14.75 -7.69 -0.97
N LYS A 203 14.55 -8.73 -1.81
CA LYS A 203 14.98 -8.72 -3.22
C LYS A 203 14.17 -7.70 -4.04
N THR A 204 12.87 -7.61 -3.77
CA THR A 204 11.97 -6.64 -4.40
C THR A 204 12.35 -5.21 -4.04
N LEU A 205 12.65 -4.94 -2.75
CA LEU A 205 13.22 -3.67 -2.29
C LEU A 205 14.58 -3.35 -2.92
N ASP A 206 15.45 -4.35 -3.08
CA ASP A 206 16.74 -4.16 -3.75
C ASP A 206 16.56 -3.71 -5.20
N GLY A 207 15.56 -4.25 -5.91
CA GLY A 207 15.22 -3.80 -7.27
C GLY A 207 14.80 -2.32 -7.29
N ALA A 208 13.87 -1.92 -6.43
CA ALA A 208 13.42 -0.54 -6.32
C ALA A 208 14.57 0.42 -5.93
N LEU A 209 15.46 -0.01 -5.03
CA LEU A 209 16.62 0.78 -4.59
C LEU A 209 17.69 0.99 -5.68
N GLN A 210 17.64 0.29 -6.82
CA GLN A 210 18.51 0.58 -7.98
C GLN A 210 18.05 1.80 -8.78
N LEU A 211 16.77 2.19 -8.67
CA LEU A 211 16.23 3.36 -9.37
C LEU A 211 16.88 4.66 -8.87
N ASP A 212 16.88 5.67 -9.75
CA ASP A 212 17.49 6.97 -9.46
C ASP A 212 16.47 7.93 -8.82
N PHE A 213 16.42 7.94 -7.48
CA PHE A 213 15.56 8.81 -6.68
C PHE A 213 16.24 9.21 -5.37
N ASP A 214 15.78 10.33 -4.81
CA ASP A 214 16.20 10.84 -3.50
C ASP A 214 15.05 10.79 -2.49
N ALA A 215 13.86 11.24 -2.91
CA ALA A 215 12.66 11.29 -2.07
C ALA A 215 11.81 10.03 -2.27
N VAL A 216 11.14 9.59 -1.21
CA VAL A 216 10.20 8.46 -1.23
C VAL A 216 8.89 8.89 -0.58
N VAL A 217 7.79 8.63 -1.27
CA VAL A 217 6.46 8.62 -0.71
C VAL A 217 6.16 7.17 -0.30
N PRO A 218 6.13 6.86 1.00
CA PRO A 218 5.76 5.52 1.46
C PRO A 218 4.26 5.28 1.24
N GLY A 219 3.81 4.03 1.30
CA GLY A 219 2.38 3.75 1.29
C GLY A 219 1.68 4.39 2.48
N HIS A 220 2.26 4.29 3.66
CA HIS A 220 1.79 4.93 4.89
C HIS A 220 2.93 5.70 5.56
N GLY A 221 2.58 6.82 6.21
CA GLY A 221 3.52 7.68 6.91
C GLY A 221 3.98 8.89 6.09
N VAL A 222 4.93 9.65 6.62
CA VAL A 222 5.38 10.91 6.02
C VAL A 222 6.40 10.66 4.90
N VAL A 223 6.44 11.61 3.95
CA VAL A 223 7.45 11.61 2.89
C VAL A 223 8.86 11.59 3.49
N THR A 224 9.71 10.74 2.95
CA THR A 224 11.06 10.51 3.45
C THR A 224 12.07 10.38 2.31
N ASN A 225 13.13 9.61 2.48
CA ASN A 225 14.24 9.52 1.54
C ASN A 225 14.71 8.08 1.34
N LYS A 226 15.54 7.90 0.31
CA LYS A 226 16.12 6.60 -0.08
C LYS A 226 16.87 5.90 1.05
N GLN A 227 17.49 6.67 1.97
CA GLN A 227 18.23 6.08 3.09
C GLN A 227 17.29 5.38 4.08
N GLU A 228 16.13 5.96 4.37
CA GLU A 228 15.14 5.33 5.25
C GLU A 228 14.55 4.06 4.62
N MET A 229 14.30 4.06 3.30
CA MET A 229 13.89 2.85 2.59
C MET A 229 14.98 1.75 2.65
N ARG A 230 16.28 2.10 2.62
CA ARG A 230 17.36 1.13 2.85
C ARG A 230 17.35 0.56 4.27
N LYS A 231 17.12 1.40 5.28
CA LYS A 231 17.01 0.92 6.67
C LYS A 231 15.84 -0.05 6.84
N PHE A 232 14.69 0.25 6.22
CA PHE A 232 13.54 -0.64 6.21
C PHE A 232 13.89 -2.00 5.56
N ARG A 233 14.57 -1.98 4.41
CA ARG A 233 15.08 -3.19 3.73
C ARG A 233 16.00 -4.01 4.64
N ASP A 234 16.90 -3.36 5.37
CA ASP A 234 17.83 -4.03 6.30
C ASP A 234 17.10 -4.56 7.53
N SER A 235 16.06 -3.86 8.01
CA SER A 235 15.15 -4.34 9.05
C SER A 235 14.41 -5.60 8.59
N THR A 236 13.84 -5.60 7.39
CA THR A 236 13.16 -6.77 6.81
C THR A 236 14.10 -7.98 6.69
N LEU A 237 15.34 -7.77 6.27
CA LEU A 237 16.36 -8.84 6.26
C LEU A 237 16.64 -9.39 7.65
N THR A 238 16.74 -8.51 8.64
CA THR A 238 16.98 -8.87 10.03
C THR A 238 15.80 -9.66 10.59
N LEU A 239 14.57 -9.23 10.33
CA LEU A 239 13.33 -9.92 10.72
C LEU A 239 13.31 -11.35 10.16
N ASN A 240 13.54 -11.51 8.85
CA ASN A 240 13.59 -12.83 8.21
C ASN A 240 14.67 -13.73 8.83
N SER A 241 15.85 -13.19 9.08
CA SER A 241 16.96 -13.92 9.71
C SER A 241 16.63 -14.35 11.13
N ARG A 242 15.93 -13.52 11.91
CA ARG A 242 15.52 -13.84 13.28
C ARG A 242 14.46 -14.95 13.31
N ILE A 243 13.47 -14.90 12.42
CA ILE A 243 12.47 -15.97 12.29
C ILE A 243 13.18 -17.28 11.92
N HIS A 244 14.02 -17.29 10.89
CA HIS A 244 14.77 -18.46 10.46
C HIS A 244 15.62 -19.06 11.59
N GLN A 245 16.39 -18.25 12.32
CA GLN A 245 17.19 -18.72 13.46
C GLN A 245 16.35 -19.43 14.53
N MET A 246 15.18 -18.88 14.84
CA MET A 246 14.28 -19.48 15.82
C MET A 246 13.67 -20.79 15.32
N LEU A 247 13.35 -20.89 14.02
CA LEU A 247 12.88 -22.12 13.39
C LEU A 247 13.95 -23.23 13.44
N VAL A 248 15.20 -22.91 13.11
CA VAL A 248 16.34 -23.83 13.24
C VAL A 248 16.51 -24.32 14.69
N GLN A 249 16.26 -23.46 15.66
CA GLN A 249 16.28 -23.79 17.09
C GLN A 249 15.01 -24.52 17.56
N LYS A 250 14.06 -24.83 16.65
CA LYS A 250 12.79 -25.51 16.95
C LYS A 250 11.95 -24.76 17.99
N LYS A 251 12.01 -23.41 17.99
CA LYS A 251 11.16 -22.58 18.85
C LYS A 251 9.71 -22.68 18.41
N SER A 252 8.80 -22.56 19.38
CA SER A 252 7.37 -22.56 19.11
C SER A 252 6.91 -21.31 18.36
N ARG A 253 5.74 -21.39 17.71
CA ARG A 253 5.06 -20.23 17.12
C ARG A 253 4.90 -19.09 18.14
N ASP A 254 4.53 -19.42 19.37
CA ASP A 254 4.34 -18.45 20.44
C ASP A 254 5.65 -17.76 20.85
N ASP A 255 6.77 -18.48 20.85
CA ASP A 255 8.08 -17.88 21.13
C ASP A 255 8.49 -16.91 20.02
N ILE A 256 8.23 -17.28 18.74
CA ILE A 256 8.49 -16.40 17.59
C ILE A 256 7.58 -15.17 17.66
N ALA A 257 6.29 -15.35 17.96
CA ALA A 257 5.35 -14.23 18.12
C ALA A 257 5.79 -13.26 19.25
N LYS A 258 6.27 -13.77 20.37
CA LYS A 258 6.81 -12.94 21.45
C LYS A 258 8.04 -12.14 21.02
N MET A 259 8.94 -12.78 20.28
CA MET A 259 10.12 -12.10 19.72
C MET A 259 9.72 -11.00 18.76
N LEU A 260 8.80 -11.27 17.82
CA LEU A 260 8.33 -10.29 16.85
C LEU A 260 7.66 -9.07 17.52
N LYS A 261 6.87 -9.29 18.56
CA LYS A 261 6.31 -8.20 19.37
C LYS A 261 7.39 -7.37 20.08
N ALA A 262 8.40 -8.02 20.62
CA ALA A 262 9.42 -7.35 21.42
C ALA A 262 10.50 -6.64 20.59
N GLU A 263 10.96 -7.24 19.48
CA GLU A 263 12.07 -6.76 18.68
C GLU A 263 11.62 -5.95 17.44
N PHE A 264 10.42 -6.26 16.88
CA PHE A 264 9.90 -5.68 15.63
C PHE A 264 8.54 -4.98 15.80
N HIS A 265 8.04 -4.86 17.03
CA HIS A 265 6.78 -4.18 17.35
C HIS A 265 5.55 -4.70 16.59
N TRP A 266 5.56 -5.98 16.21
CA TRP A 266 4.42 -6.58 15.54
C TRP A 266 3.20 -6.60 16.46
N GLU A 267 2.08 -6.12 15.95
CA GLU A 267 0.79 -6.18 16.59
C GLU A 267 0.04 -7.46 16.21
N GLN A 268 -1.14 -7.66 16.77
CA GLN A 268 -1.93 -8.87 16.52
C GLN A 268 -2.28 -9.05 15.03
N LEU A 269 -2.58 -7.95 14.33
CA LEU A 269 -2.88 -7.97 12.89
C LEU A 269 -1.72 -8.54 12.06
N HIS A 270 -0.48 -8.15 12.37
CA HIS A 270 0.73 -8.65 11.70
C HIS A 270 0.91 -10.15 11.95
N LEU A 271 0.69 -10.59 13.19
CA LEU A 271 0.79 -12.01 13.55
C LEU A 271 -0.28 -12.86 12.87
N ASP A 272 -1.51 -12.36 12.80
CA ASP A 272 -2.63 -13.10 12.22
C ASP A 272 -2.52 -13.23 10.69
N ARG A 273 -1.94 -12.23 10.02
CA ARG A 273 -1.78 -12.23 8.56
C ARG A 273 -0.46 -12.81 8.08
N GLY A 274 0.64 -12.54 8.81
CA GLY A 274 1.99 -12.77 8.30
C GLY A 274 2.76 -13.92 8.94
N LEU A 275 2.51 -14.25 10.23
CA LEU A 275 3.41 -15.13 10.97
C LEU A 275 3.48 -16.55 10.41
N ASP A 276 2.33 -17.19 10.18
CA ASP A 276 2.31 -18.60 9.76
C ASP A 276 2.91 -18.78 8.36
N GLY A 277 2.64 -17.83 7.45
CA GLY A 277 3.26 -17.78 6.13
C GLY A 277 4.77 -17.54 6.19
N ALA A 278 5.22 -16.56 7.00
CA ALA A 278 6.64 -16.28 7.17
C ALA A 278 7.39 -17.48 7.76
N MET A 279 6.82 -18.19 8.74
CA MET A 279 7.39 -19.41 9.29
C MET A 279 7.50 -20.53 8.23
N ALA A 280 6.50 -20.67 7.36
CA ALA A 280 6.51 -21.67 6.29
C ALA A 280 7.53 -21.34 5.20
N GLU A 281 7.69 -20.07 4.82
CA GLU A 281 8.65 -19.65 3.78
C GLU A 281 10.12 -19.65 4.24
N LEU A 282 10.37 -19.42 5.53
CA LEU A 282 11.71 -19.18 6.08
C LEU A 282 12.28 -20.42 6.80
N GLN A 283 11.63 -21.57 6.68
CA GLN A 283 12.14 -22.88 7.19
C GLN A 283 13.47 -23.30 6.56
#